data_f399ea9f36d68835a840accbd39b8ca0
#
_entry.id   f399ea9f36d68835a840accbd39b8ca0
#
_cell.length_a   1.000
_cell.length_b   1.000
_cell.length_c   1.000
_cell.angle_alpha   90.00
_cell.angle_beta   90.00
_cell.angle_gamma   90.00
#
_symmetry.space_group_name_H-M   'P 1'
#
loop_
_entity.id
_entity.type
_entity.pdbx_description
1 polymer ?
#
loop_
_entity_poly.entity_id
_entity_poly.type
_entity_poly.pdbx_seq_one_letter_code
_entity_poly.pdbx_strand_id
1 'polypeptide(L)'
;MNENTHWRSHSREYQGETFGFRFFYKKVKIAIMWAQDNTARSLSQGLGLYYYVWSQEISNAGKRFFIVATRAEFHATYIRIQPEHRNFYEVITENDYCRLHFDIECSRELNPDFNYESAMEIFKNRVSREFGMSHVCVITML
;
A
#
# COMPACT_ATOMS: atom_id res chain seq x y z
N MET A 1 -29.26 10.77 16.88
CA MET A 1 -27.99 11.15 17.53
C MET A 1 -26.89 10.90 16.53
N ASN A 2 -26.19 11.97 16.15
CA ASN A 2 -25.30 11.98 14.99
C ASN A 2 -23.92 11.47 15.41
N GLU A 3 -23.61 10.20 15.16
CA GLU A 3 -22.28 9.60 15.39
C GLU A 3 -21.22 10.03 14.34
N ASN A 4 -21.59 10.89 13.41
CA ASN A 4 -20.75 11.25 12.25
C ASN A 4 -19.73 12.38 12.51
N THR A 5 -19.65 12.93 13.71
CA THR A 5 -18.76 14.07 13.99
C THR A 5 -17.40 13.71 14.58
N HIS A 6 -17.18 12.45 14.95
CA HIS A 6 -15.94 12.05 15.64
C HIS A 6 -14.73 11.79 14.73
N TRP A 7 -14.95 11.76 13.42
CA TRP A 7 -13.92 11.36 12.44
C TRP A 7 -13.09 12.54 11.89
N ARG A 8 -13.47 13.77 12.18
CA ARG A 8 -12.88 14.98 11.56
C ARG A 8 -11.62 15.53 12.22
N SER A 9 -11.18 15.05 13.38
CA SER A 9 -10.17 15.78 14.17
C SER A 9 -8.90 15.05 14.51
N HIS A 10 -8.49 14.05 13.76
CA HIS A 10 -7.23 13.36 14.04
C HIS A 10 -6.17 13.57 12.96
N SER A 11 -6.13 14.76 12.36
CA SER A 11 -4.89 15.31 11.81
C SER A 11 -3.99 15.75 12.96
N ARG A 12 -3.64 14.84 13.87
CA ARG A 12 -2.60 15.15 14.85
C ARG A 12 -1.26 15.00 14.16
N GLU A 13 -0.61 16.18 14.10
CA GLU A 13 0.80 16.37 13.92
C GLU A 13 1.58 15.13 14.36
N TYR A 14 2.03 14.39 13.40
CA TYR A 14 3.19 13.56 13.58
C TYR A 14 4.40 14.50 13.49
N GLN A 15 5.38 14.35 14.38
CA GLN A 15 6.69 15.01 14.27
C GLN A 15 7.45 14.47 13.06
N GLY A 16 7.03 14.82 11.90
CA GLY A 16 7.48 14.42 10.61
C GLY A 16 6.41 14.86 9.65
N GLU A 17 6.77 15.54 8.64
CA GLU A 17 5.99 16.21 7.63
C GLU A 17 4.62 15.54 7.36
N THR A 18 3.55 16.29 7.57
CA THR A 18 2.24 15.97 7.02
C THR A 18 2.38 16.08 5.51
N PHE A 19 2.52 14.93 4.83
CA PHE A 19 2.68 14.88 3.36
C PHE A 19 1.43 15.38 2.59
N GLY A 20 0.53 16.13 3.24
CA GLY A 20 -0.65 16.68 2.61
C GLY A 20 -1.76 15.65 2.34
N PHE A 21 -1.67 14.45 2.88
CA PHE A 21 -2.76 13.49 2.83
C PHE A 21 -3.90 13.89 3.75
N ARG A 22 -5.12 13.71 3.28
CA ARG A 22 -6.33 14.23 3.93
C ARG A 22 -6.72 13.45 5.18
N PHE A 23 -6.36 12.14 5.26
CA PHE A 23 -6.83 11.24 6.31
C PHE A 23 -5.74 10.29 6.77
N PHE A 24 -5.49 10.25 8.09
CA PHE A 24 -4.59 9.30 8.72
C PHE A 24 -5.32 8.53 9.81
N TYR A 25 -5.19 7.21 9.79
CA TYR A 25 -5.79 6.32 10.75
C TYR A 25 -4.71 5.44 11.39
N LYS A 26 -4.77 5.26 12.72
CA LYS A 26 -3.81 4.41 13.45
C LYS A 26 -4.18 2.93 13.41
N LYS A 27 -5.42 2.59 13.07
CA LYS A 27 -5.92 1.20 13.02
C LYS A 27 -6.37 0.86 11.62
N VAL A 28 -5.75 -0.15 11.02
CA VAL A 28 -6.06 -0.59 9.65
C VAL A 28 -7.54 -0.91 9.44
N LYS A 29 -8.18 -1.61 10.40
CA LYS A 29 -9.61 -1.96 10.31
C LYS A 29 -10.51 -0.73 10.13
N ILE A 30 -10.21 0.35 10.85
CA ILE A 30 -10.98 1.61 10.75
C ILE A 30 -10.77 2.26 9.39
N ALA A 31 -9.53 2.26 8.89
CA ALA A 31 -9.23 2.79 7.57
C ALA A 31 -9.96 2.02 6.46
N ILE A 32 -9.98 0.68 6.54
CA ILE A 32 -10.68 -0.19 5.59
C ILE A 32 -12.19 0.10 5.61
N MET A 33 -12.83 0.11 6.79
CA MET A 33 -14.26 0.42 6.91
C MET A 33 -14.59 1.78 6.30
N TRP A 34 -13.76 2.79 6.61
CA TRP A 34 -13.96 4.14 6.07
C TRP A 34 -13.81 4.18 4.54
N ALA A 35 -12.84 3.48 3.98
CA ALA A 35 -12.66 3.38 2.54
C ALA A 35 -13.87 2.72 1.86
N GLN A 36 -14.39 1.63 2.43
CA GLN A 36 -15.57 0.93 1.94
C GLN A 36 -16.83 1.80 1.99
N ASP A 37 -17.07 2.48 3.12
CA ASP A 37 -18.24 3.36 3.28
C ASP A 37 -18.21 4.54 2.31
N ASN A 38 -17.04 5.14 2.08
CA ASN A 38 -16.91 6.25 1.15
C ASN A 38 -16.99 5.81 -0.31
N THR A 39 -16.49 4.64 -0.64
CA THR A 39 -16.70 4.03 -1.96
C THR A 39 -18.18 3.78 -2.21
N ALA A 40 -18.88 3.13 -1.27
CA ALA A 40 -20.30 2.86 -1.39
C ALA A 40 -21.12 4.16 -1.53
N ARG A 41 -20.81 5.17 -0.74
CA ARG A 41 -21.44 6.50 -0.84
C ARG A 41 -21.18 7.18 -2.17
N SER A 42 -19.95 7.14 -2.65
CA SER A 42 -19.57 7.70 -3.96
C SER A 42 -20.34 7.04 -5.09
N LEU A 43 -20.45 5.71 -5.07
CA LEU A 43 -21.20 4.95 -6.06
C LEU A 43 -22.71 5.28 -6.02
N SER A 44 -23.29 5.38 -4.82
CA SER A 44 -24.70 5.75 -4.64
C SER A 44 -25.03 7.16 -5.14
N GLN A 45 -24.04 8.05 -5.14
CA GLN A 45 -24.13 9.42 -5.66
C GLN A 45 -23.75 9.55 -7.14
N GLY A 46 -23.43 8.45 -7.82
CA GLY A 46 -23.01 8.45 -9.21
C GLY A 46 -21.64 9.07 -9.48
N LEU A 47 -20.81 9.25 -8.45
CA LEU A 47 -19.48 9.86 -8.60
C LEU A 47 -18.42 8.87 -9.10
N GLY A 48 -18.63 7.56 -8.94
CA GLY A 48 -17.72 6.51 -9.42
C GLY A 48 -16.34 6.50 -8.78
N LEU A 49 -16.16 7.09 -7.58
CA LEU A 49 -14.89 7.14 -6.90
C LEU A 49 -14.70 5.92 -6.01
N TYR A 50 -13.54 5.28 -6.12
CA TYR A 50 -13.10 4.18 -5.28
C TYR A 50 -12.02 4.66 -4.33
N TYR A 51 -12.18 4.38 -3.04
CA TYR A 51 -11.23 4.72 -1.99
C TYR A 51 -10.41 3.49 -1.60
N TYR A 52 -9.12 3.68 -1.49
CA TYR A 52 -8.13 2.66 -1.14
C TYR A 52 -7.42 3.03 0.15
N VAL A 53 -6.79 2.05 0.77
CA VAL A 53 -6.01 2.24 1.99
C VAL A 53 -4.54 2.04 1.67
N TRP A 54 -3.71 2.98 2.09
CA TRP A 54 -2.25 2.86 2.04
C TRP A 54 -1.68 2.88 3.45
N SER A 55 -0.68 2.06 3.67
CA SER A 55 0.10 2.01 4.89
C SER A 55 1.38 2.83 4.67
N GLN A 56 1.67 3.75 5.56
CA GLN A 56 2.96 4.44 5.63
C GLN A 56 3.73 3.92 6.84
N GLU A 57 4.94 3.47 6.62
CA GLU A 57 5.85 3.13 7.69
C GLU A 57 6.54 4.38 8.24
N ILE A 58 6.47 4.57 9.57
CA ILE A 58 6.92 5.79 10.24
C ILE A 58 8.11 5.57 11.15
N SER A 59 8.54 4.34 11.33
CA SER A 59 9.75 4.02 12.12
C SER A 59 10.19 2.59 11.85
N ASN A 60 11.48 2.32 12.07
CA ASN A 60 12.07 0.98 12.01
C ASN A 60 11.46 -0.01 13.03
N ALA A 61 10.58 0.44 13.91
CA ALA A 61 9.85 -0.39 14.87
C ALA A 61 8.50 -0.91 14.34
N GLY A 62 8.24 -0.81 13.04
CA GLY A 62 7.01 -1.29 12.41
C GLY A 62 5.76 -0.47 12.72
N LYS A 63 5.92 0.74 13.24
CA LYS A 63 4.77 1.64 13.44
C LYS A 63 4.29 2.16 12.09
N ARG A 64 2.97 2.09 11.87
CA ARG A 64 2.36 2.49 10.60
C ARG A 64 1.19 3.43 10.84
N PHE A 65 1.02 4.36 9.90
CA PHE A 65 -0.22 5.09 9.69
C PHE A 65 -0.93 4.53 8.46
N PHE A 66 -2.24 4.74 8.43
CA PHE A 66 -3.07 4.32 7.31
C PHE A 66 -3.76 5.53 6.72
N ILE A 67 -3.62 5.70 5.42
CA ILE A 67 -4.16 6.79 4.63
C ILE A 67 -5.29 6.23 3.79
N VAL A 68 -6.40 6.95 3.72
CA VAL A 68 -7.50 6.61 2.83
C VAL A 68 -7.65 7.72 1.80
N ALA A 69 -7.54 7.36 0.52
CA ALA A 69 -7.69 8.29 -0.59
C ALA A 69 -8.12 7.54 -1.86
N THR A 70 -8.56 8.26 -2.87
CA THR A 70 -8.62 7.72 -4.23
C THR A 70 -7.21 7.56 -4.80
N ARG A 71 -7.03 6.73 -5.83
CA ARG A 71 -5.72 6.58 -6.49
C ARG A 71 -5.19 7.90 -7.04
N ALA A 72 -6.07 8.74 -7.58
CA ALA A 72 -5.69 10.04 -8.11
C ALA A 72 -5.18 10.99 -7.01
N GLU A 73 -5.90 11.09 -5.89
CA GLU A 73 -5.49 11.90 -4.74
C GLU A 73 -4.17 11.41 -4.14
N PHE A 74 -4.03 10.08 -3.99
CA PHE A 74 -2.80 9.49 -3.48
C PHE A 74 -1.63 9.82 -4.40
N HIS A 75 -1.75 9.56 -5.70
CA HIS A 75 -0.69 9.80 -6.67
C HIS A 75 -0.29 11.28 -6.73
N ALA A 76 -1.26 12.20 -6.77
CA ALA A 76 -1.00 13.64 -6.81
C ALA A 76 -0.20 14.13 -5.59
N THR A 77 -0.34 13.48 -4.44
CA THR A 77 0.43 13.80 -3.23
C THR A 77 1.77 13.07 -3.24
N TYR A 78 1.77 11.78 -3.57
CA TYR A 78 2.95 10.92 -3.58
C TYR A 78 4.10 11.44 -4.44
N ILE A 79 3.80 11.97 -5.64
CA ILE A 79 4.83 12.51 -6.53
C ILE A 79 5.56 13.73 -5.97
N ARG A 80 4.97 14.43 -4.99
CA ARG A 80 5.55 15.62 -4.33
C ARG A 80 6.43 15.25 -3.14
N ILE A 81 6.33 14.01 -2.65
CA ILE A 81 7.12 13.53 -1.53
C ILE A 81 8.53 13.25 -2.03
N GLN A 82 9.54 13.60 -1.24
CA GLN A 82 10.93 13.27 -1.54
C GLN A 82 11.10 11.74 -1.63
N PRO A 83 11.92 11.22 -2.57
CA PRO A 83 12.05 9.79 -2.81
C PRO A 83 12.34 8.96 -1.55
N GLU A 84 13.19 9.47 -0.67
CA GLU A 84 13.59 8.83 0.59
C GLU A 84 12.45 8.65 1.61
N HIS A 85 11.34 9.38 1.42
CA HIS A 85 10.16 9.32 2.28
C HIS A 85 8.98 8.57 1.64
N ARG A 86 9.19 7.94 0.47
CA ARG A 86 8.14 7.24 -0.29
C ARG A 86 7.91 5.80 0.16
N ASN A 87 7.88 5.57 1.46
CA ASN A 87 7.69 4.26 2.09
C ASN A 87 6.20 3.94 2.31
N PHE A 88 5.43 3.88 1.24
CA PHE A 88 4.00 3.60 1.26
C PHE A 88 3.70 2.25 0.60
N TYR A 89 2.73 1.54 1.16
CA TYR A 89 2.26 0.24 0.67
C TYR A 89 0.73 0.25 0.57
N GLU A 90 0.18 -0.23 -0.54
CA GLU A 90 -1.27 -0.43 -0.66
C GLU A 90 -1.69 -1.58 0.25
N VAL A 91 -2.73 -1.36 1.06
CA VAL A 91 -3.33 -2.40 1.90
C VAL A 91 -4.32 -3.17 1.04
N ILE A 92 -3.99 -4.40 0.70
CA ILE A 92 -4.84 -5.30 -0.08
C ILE A 92 -5.57 -6.21 0.91
N THR A 93 -6.90 -6.28 0.81
CA THR A 93 -7.72 -7.17 1.63
C THR A 93 -8.00 -8.47 0.89
N GLU A 94 -8.49 -9.50 1.60
CA GLU A 94 -8.78 -10.82 1.04
C GLU A 94 -9.75 -10.80 -0.16
N ASN A 95 -10.59 -9.77 -0.24
CA ASN A 95 -11.59 -9.63 -1.31
C ASN A 95 -11.17 -8.63 -2.41
N ASP A 96 -9.96 -8.07 -2.32
CA ASP A 96 -9.48 -7.10 -3.29
C ASP A 96 -8.78 -7.81 -4.46
N TYR A 97 -9.10 -7.39 -5.67
CA TYR A 97 -8.32 -7.78 -6.84
C TYR A 97 -6.96 -7.07 -6.80
N CYS A 98 -5.89 -7.83 -6.80
CA CYS A 98 -4.54 -7.30 -6.90
C CYS A 98 -3.76 -7.98 -8.03
N ARG A 99 -2.67 -7.37 -8.44
CA ARG A 99 -1.71 -8.03 -9.33
C ARG A 99 -0.98 -9.11 -8.55
N LEU A 100 -0.68 -10.22 -9.21
CA LEU A 100 0.17 -11.25 -8.63
C LEU A 100 1.51 -10.62 -8.22
N HIS A 101 1.86 -10.78 -6.96
CA HIS A 101 3.13 -10.31 -6.41
C HIS A 101 3.71 -11.37 -5.48
N PHE A 102 5.01 -11.35 -5.34
CA PHE A 102 5.75 -12.25 -4.47
C PHE A 102 6.71 -11.42 -3.64
N ASP A 103 6.77 -11.72 -2.36
CA ASP A 103 7.81 -11.24 -1.45
C ASP A 103 8.85 -12.35 -1.30
N ILE A 104 10.07 -12.08 -1.79
CA ILE A 104 11.13 -13.08 -1.83
C ILE A 104 12.28 -12.56 -0.99
N GLU A 105 12.49 -13.20 0.15
CA GLU A 105 13.55 -12.86 1.08
C GLU A 105 14.64 -13.95 1.08
N CYS A 106 15.88 -13.53 1.12
CA CYS A 106 17.03 -14.42 1.26
C CYS A 106 18.11 -13.76 2.11
N SER A 107 18.49 -14.40 3.21
CA SER A 107 19.61 -13.95 4.03
C SER A 107 20.94 -14.34 3.37
N ARG A 108 21.74 -13.36 3.00
CA ARG A 108 23.10 -13.57 2.49
C ARG A 108 24.02 -14.22 3.51
N GLU A 109 23.86 -13.93 4.80
CA GLU A 109 24.65 -14.50 5.87
C GLU A 109 24.45 -16.02 5.98
N LEU A 110 23.20 -16.47 5.80
CA LEU A 110 22.84 -17.90 5.86
C LEU A 110 23.08 -18.63 4.54
N ASN A 111 23.22 -17.90 3.43
CA ASN A 111 23.37 -18.45 2.08
C ASN A 111 24.49 -17.72 1.32
N PRO A 112 25.77 -17.82 1.74
CA PRO A 112 26.86 -17.04 1.17
C PRO A 112 27.09 -17.33 -0.31
N ASP A 113 26.84 -18.58 -0.74
CA ASP A 113 27.06 -19.05 -2.11
C ASP A 113 25.80 -18.93 -2.99
N PHE A 114 24.74 -18.30 -2.49
CA PHE A 114 23.48 -18.18 -3.22
C PHE A 114 23.61 -17.24 -4.42
N ASN A 115 23.43 -17.81 -5.62
CA ASN A 115 23.40 -17.02 -6.85
C ASN A 115 22.00 -16.46 -7.06
N TYR A 116 21.82 -15.19 -6.64
CA TYR A 116 20.55 -14.50 -6.71
C TYR A 116 20.01 -14.35 -8.15
N GLU A 117 20.86 -14.00 -9.10
CA GLU A 117 20.46 -13.76 -10.50
C GLU A 117 19.91 -15.05 -11.13
N SER A 118 20.64 -16.15 -10.96
CA SER A 118 20.21 -17.45 -11.45
C SER A 118 18.91 -17.92 -10.81
N ALA A 119 18.77 -17.75 -9.50
CA ALA A 119 17.56 -18.12 -8.77
C ALA A 119 16.34 -17.29 -9.23
N MET A 120 16.52 -16.00 -9.46
CA MET A 120 15.47 -15.10 -9.97
C MET A 120 15.06 -15.46 -11.40
N GLU A 121 15.99 -15.88 -12.24
CA GLU A 121 15.67 -16.33 -13.59
C GLU A 121 14.84 -17.63 -13.57
N ILE A 122 15.25 -18.60 -12.77
CA ILE A 122 14.51 -19.86 -12.56
C ILE A 122 13.10 -19.54 -12.04
N PHE A 123 12.98 -18.65 -11.06
CA PHE A 123 11.70 -18.24 -10.50
C PHE A 123 10.80 -17.60 -11.56
N LYS A 124 11.30 -16.61 -12.33
CA LYS A 124 10.55 -15.96 -13.42
C LYS A 124 10.03 -16.96 -14.43
N ASN A 125 10.91 -17.88 -14.86
CA ASN A 125 10.57 -18.92 -15.83
C ASN A 125 9.48 -19.86 -15.29
N ARG A 126 9.54 -20.21 -14.00
CA ARG A 126 8.53 -21.05 -13.35
C ARG A 126 7.17 -20.33 -13.26
N VAL A 127 7.16 -19.09 -12.79
CA VAL A 127 5.94 -18.28 -12.70
C VAL A 127 5.33 -18.07 -14.09
N SER A 128 6.11 -17.71 -15.09
CA SER A 128 5.64 -17.55 -16.48
C SER A 128 4.94 -18.82 -16.98
N ARG A 129 5.53 -19.98 -16.74
CA ARG A 129 4.97 -21.27 -17.19
C ARG A 129 3.69 -21.65 -16.45
N GLU A 130 3.66 -21.49 -15.12
CA GLU A 130 2.51 -21.91 -14.30
C GLU A 130 1.29 -21.01 -14.52
N PHE A 131 1.51 -19.71 -14.76
CA PHE A 131 0.42 -18.74 -14.91
C PHE A 131 0.19 -18.29 -16.36
N GLY A 132 0.93 -18.86 -17.33
CA GLY A 132 0.79 -18.50 -18.75
C GLY A 132 1.15 -17.04 -19.04
N MET A 133 2.02 -16.44 -18.24
CA MET A 133 2.39 -15.02 -18.35
C MET A 133 3.57 -14.86 -19.31
N SER A 134 3.43 -13.99 -20.31
CA SER A 134 4.52 -13.69 -21.25
C SER A 134 5.64 -12.84 -20.64
N HIS A 135 5.33 -12.06 -19.60
CA HIS A 135 6.30 -11.20 -18.92
C HIS A 135 6.06 -11.21 -17.42
N VAL A 136 7.10 -11.48 -16.65
CA VAL A 136 7.12 -11.36 -15.19
C VAL A 136 8.06 -10.23 -14.82
N CYS A 137 7.50 -9.15 -14.28
CA CYS A 137 8.30 -8.07 -13.71
C CYS A 137 8.52 -8.37 -12.23
N VAL A 138 9.78 -8.51 -11.83
CA VAL A 138 10.16 -8.67 -10.42
C VAL A 138 10.82 -7.37 -9.97
N ILE A 139 10.23 -6.75 -8.96
CA ILE A 139 10.83 -5.58 -8.31
C ILE A 139 11.62 -6.13 -7.13
N THR A 140 12.93 -6.05 -7.22
CA THR A 140 13.84 -6.38 -6.12
C THR A 140 14.18 -5.12 -5.36
N MET A 141 13.90 -5.14 -4.06
CA MET A 141 14.51 -4.19 -3.13
C MET A 141 15.80 -4.83 -2.60
N LEU A 142 16.91 -4.21 -2.91
CA LEU A 142 18.25 -4.57 -2.39
C LEU A 142 18.47 -3.81 -1.09
#